data_e0ad3740dbf9eefddde03d3aeb726075
#
_entry.id   e0ad3740dbf9eefddde03d3aeb726075
#
_cell.length_a   1.000
_cell.length_b   1.000
_cell.length_c   1.000
_cell.angle_alpha   90.00
_cell.angle_beta   90.00
_cell.angle_gamma   90.00
#
_symmetry.space_group_name_H-M   'P 1'
#
loop_
_entity.id
_entity.type
_entity.pdbx_description
1 polymer ?
#
loop_
_entity_poly.entity_id
_entity_poly.type
_entity_poly.pdbx_seq_one_letter_code
_entity_poly.pdbx_strand_id
1 'polypeptide(L)'
;MMDLLGETGGPVRVAGRELARDELLGRASAVAAEIRGADAVAVHATASLETVAAVVGGLLAGVPVVPLPPDSGPAERAHILGDSGASMILAAGGTEHAPGEPPLVPVDRLPRGGSGGGAVPADATALILYTSGTTGAPKGVLISRSAIAAGLDALAEAWAWTPGDVLVHGLPLFHVHGLVLGVLGALRVGSPLVHTGRPKPELYAAAARDDGGSLFFGVPTVWSRTAADPATAEALRGARLLVSGSAPLPVPVFERLSELTGHRPVERYGMTETLITVSARADGDRRPGYVGMPLPGVETRLVAEDGSAVPHDGEAPGELHVRAPLLFKGYLNRPEATAESFAPDGWFRTGDIATIGPDGWHRIVGRASTDLIKSGGYRIGAGEIENALLAHPAVREAAVVGTPHDDLGEQVTAYVVADGVGADQLIGFVAERLSVHKRPRVVHLVDALPRNAMGKVVKTRLGEL
;
A
#
# COMPACT_ATOMS: atom_id res chain seq x y z
N MET A 1 5.81 -2.00 -27.61
CA MET A 1 5.92 -3.08 -26.62
C MET A 1 6.46 -2.59 -25.27
N MET A 2 7.15 -1.47 -25.19
CA MET A 2 7.91 -1.00 -24.03
C MET A 2 7.27 0.14 -23.21
N ASP A 3 6.03 0.53 -23.51
CA ASP A 3 5.41 1.72 -22.87
C ASP A 3 5.22 1.63 -21.35
N LEU A 4 5.16 0.43 -20.79
CA LEU A 4 5.01 0.23 -19.33
C LEU A 4 6.32 -0.17 -18.65
N LEU A 5 7.18 -0.90 -19.31
CA LEU A 5 8.49 -1.31 -18.80
C LEU A 5 9.58 -0.49 -19.49
N GLY A 6 10.56 0.00 -18.76
CA GLY A 6 11.71 0.74 -19.33
C GLY A 6 12.47 -0.08 -20.40
N GLU A 7 13.25 0.58 -21.23
CA GLU A 7 14.02 -0.07 -22.31
C GLU A 7 15.22 -0.87 -21.79
N THR A 8 15.84 -0.37 -20.73
CA THR A 8 16.99 -0.99 -20.05
C THR A 8 16.67 -1.29 -18.60
N GLY A 9 17.49 -2.07 -17.92
CA GLY A 9 17.29 -2.28 -16.48
C GLY A 9 18.25 -3.28 -15.87
N GLY A 10 18.34 -3.18 -14.55
CA GLY A 10 19.11 -4.08 -13.71
C GLY A 10 18.46 -5.45 -13.52
N PRO A 11 19.17 -6.35 -12.84
CA PRO A 11 18.66 -7.68 -12.51
C PRO A 11 17.49 -7.60 -11.52
N VAL A 12 16.68 -8.66 -11.50
CA VAL A 12 15.59 -8.86 -10.54
C VAL A 12 15.93 -10.07 -9.67
N ARG A 13 16.15 -9.81 -8.37
CA ARG A 13 16.36 -10.85 -7.37
C ARG A 13 15.13 -10.98 -6.50
N VAL A 14 14.64 -12.21 -6.30
CA VAL A 14 13.51 -12.52 -5.42
C VAL A 14 13.88 -13.72 -4.54
N ALA A 15 13.82 -13.55 -3.22
CA ALA A 15 14.10 -14.59 -2.24
C ALA A 15 15.42 -15.34 -2.51
N GLY A 16 16.49 -14.61 -2.84
CA GLY A 16 17.83 -15.12 -3.10
C GLY A 16 18.08 -15.68 -4.51
N ARG A 17 17.05 -15.81 -5.35
CA ARG A 17 17.19 -16.20 -6.78
C ARG A 17 17.21 -14.94 -7.65
N GLU A 18 18.06 -14.90 -8.66
CA GLU A 18 18.24 -13.75 -9.54
C GLU A 18 18.04 -14.12 -11.01
N LEU A 19 17.48 -13.20 -11.77
CA LEU A 19 17.45 -13.23 -13.23
C LEU A 19 17.96 -11.89 -13.76
N ALA A 20 18.79 -11.97 -14.80
CA ALA A 20 19.05 -10.80 -15.64
C ALA A 20 17.74 -10.36 -16.31
N ARG A 21 17.64 -9.09 -16.66
CA ARG A 21 16.42 -8.54 -17.30
C ARG A 21 16.01 -9.32 -18.54
N ASP A 22 16.96 -9.65 -19.42
CA ASP A 22 16.67 -10.36 -20.66
C ASP A 22 16.16 -11.79 -20.41
N GLU A 23 16.67 -12.45 -19.37
CA GLU A 23 16.17 -13.77 -18.97
C GLU A 23 14.75 -13.69 -18.42
N LEU A 24 14.46 -12.65 -17.62
CA LEU A 24 13.10 -12.39 -17.13
C LEU A 24 12.13 -12.13 -18.30
N LEU A 25 12.52 -11.27 -19.25
CA LEU A 25 11.70 -10.98 -20.42
C LEU A 25 11.52 -12.21 -21.33
N GLY A 26 12.55 -13.05 -21.45
CA GLY A 26 12.44 -14.34 -22.15
C GLY A 26 11.42 -15.29 -21.51
N ARG A 27 11.42 -15.40 -20.19
CA ARG A 27 10.38 -16.17 -19.44
C ARG A 27 8.99 -15.55 -19.56
N ALA A 28 8.90 -14.24 -19.43
CA ALA A 28 7.65 -13.50 -19.59
C ALA A 28 7.07 -13.64 -21.01
N SER A 29 7.93 -13.70 -22.04
CA SER A 29 7.49 -13.94 -23.43
C SER A 29 6.90 -15.35 -23.61
N ALA A 30 7.44 -16.35 -22.93
CA ALA A 30 6.86 -17.69 -22.93
C ALA A 30 5.47 -17.72 -22.26
N VAL A 31 5.33 -17.03 -21.12
CA VAL A 31 4.02 -16.84 -20.48
C VAL A 31 3.06 -16.11 -21.42
N ALA A 32 3.50 -15.02 -22.05
CA ALA A 32 2.67 -14.25 -22.97
C ALA A 32 2.16 -15.08 -24.16
N ALA A 33 2.97 -16.02 -24.65
CA ALA A 33 2.56 -16.95 -25.72
C ALA A 33 1.49 -17.94 -25.23
N GLU A 34 1.65 -18.46 -24.01
CA GLU A 34 0.72 -19.42 -23.37
C GLU A 34 -0.67 -18.83 -23.11
N ILE A 35 -0.71 -17.60 -22.60
CA ILE A 35 -1.98 -16.97 -22.17
C ILE A 35 -2.69 -16.17 -23.27
N ARG A 36 -2.16 -16.18 -24.48
CA ARG A 36 -2.68 -15.38 -25.60
C ARG A 36 -4.16 -15.66 -25.86
N GLY A 37 -4.96 -14.61 -25.88
CA GLY A 37 -6.40 -14.69 -26.13
C GLY A 37 -7.24 -15.01 -24.89
N ALA A 38 -6.63 -15.13 -23.71
CA ALA A 38 -7.38 -15.19 -22.45
C ALA A 38 -7.97 -13.81 -22.11
N ASP A 39 -9.19 -13.79 -21.56
CA ASP A 39 -9.84 -12.56 -21.10
C ASP A 39 -9.18 -12.02 -19.80
N ALA A 40 -8.77 -12.92 -18.91
CA ALA A 40 -7.98 -12.64 -17.72
C ALA A 40 -7.25 -13.90 -17.25
N VAL A 41 -6.14 -13.73 -16.53
CA VAL A 41 -5.39 -14.82 -15.89
C VAL A 41 -5.10 -14.50 -14.42
N ALA A 42 -5.25 -15.50 -13.56
CA ALA A 42 -4.82 -15.38 -12.17
C ALA A 42 -3.34 -15.73 -12.03
N VAL A 43 -2.67 -15.09 -11.07
CA VAL A 43 -1.28 -15.41 -10.70
C VAL A 43 -1.25 -15.75 -9.21
N HIS A 44 -0.85 -16.96 -8.86
CA HIS A 44 -0.59 -17.31 -7.46
C HIS A 44 0.62 -16.52 -6.95
N ALA A 45 0.36 -15.36 -6.34
CA ALA A 45 1.32 -14.27 -6.16
C ALA A 45 2.25 -14.48 -4.96
N THR A 46 3.01 -15.57 -4.96
CA THR A 46 4.09 -15.78 -3.99
C THR A 46 5.28 -14.85 -4.27
N ALA A 47 6.16 -14.68 -3.29
CA ALA A 47 7.42 -13.96 -3.45
C ALA A 47 8.42 -14.81 -4.28
N SER A 48 8.22 -14.84 -5.59
CA SER A 48 8.99 -15.68 -6.52
C SER A 48 9.24 -15.00 -7.87
N LEU A 49 10.29 -15.44 -8.58
CA LEU A 49 10.57 -14.98 -9.94
C LEU A 49 9.48 -15.43 -10.93
N GLU A 50 8.84 -16.53 -10.65
CA GLU A 50 7.71 -17.07 -11.42
C GLU A 50 6.52 -16.10 -11.37
N THR A 51 6.20 -15.53 -10.20
CA THR A 51 5.19 -14.48 -10.06
C THR A 51 5.55 -13.25 -10.90
N VAL A 52 6.79 -12.79 -10.82
CA VAL A 52 7.24 -11.62 -11.61
C VAL A 52 7.14 -11.92 -13.10
N ALA A 53 7.61 -13.08 -13.57
CA ALA A 53 7.54 -13.47 -14.97
C ALA A 53 6.08 -13.61 -15.45
N ALA A 54 5.19 -14.16 -14.62
CA ALA A 54 3.76 -14.28 -14.92
C ALA A 54 3.09 -12.92 -15.11
N VAL A 55 3.32 -11.99 -14.18
CA VAL A 55 2.76 -10.63 -14.28
C VAL A 55 3.29 -9.90 -15.51
N VAL A 56 4.61 -9.91 -15.75
CA VAL A 56 5.22 -9.29 -16.93
C VAL A 56 4.71 -9.95 -18.21
N GLY A 57 4.52 -11.27 -18.21
CA GLY A 57 3.94 -12.00 -19.35
C GLY A 57 2.53 -11.56 -19.69
N GLY A 58 1.68 -11.35 -18.68
CA GLY A 58 0.34 -10.77 -18.87
C GLY A 58 0.39 -9.38 -19.47
N LEU A 59 1.29 -8.53 -18.99
CA LEU A 59 1.50 -7.20 -19.54
C LEU A 59 1.97 -7.25 -21.01
N LEU A 60 2.85 -8.18 -21.37
CA LEU A 60 3.33 -8.38 -22.74
C LEU A 60 2.23 -8.91 -23.67
N ALA A 61 1.37 -9.79 -23.16
CA ALA A 61 0.24 -10.34 -23.93
C ALA A 61 -0.95 -9.37 -24.06
N GLY A 62 -1.00 -8.33 -23.23
CA GLY A 62 -2.17 -7.46 -23.11
C GLY A 62 -3.34 -8.13 -22.40
N VAL A 63 -3.08 -9.17 -21.61
CA VAL A 63 -4.05 -9.92 -20.84
C VAL A 63 -4.07 -9.39 -19.40
N PRO A 64 -5.24 -9.00 -18.85
CA PRO A 64 -5.38 -8.58 -17.47
C PRO A 64 -4.90 -9.65 -16.49
N VAL A 65 -4.06 -9.24 -15.54
CA VAL A 65 -3.53 -10.14 -14.51
C VAL A 65 -4.25 -9.91 -13.18
N VAL A 66 -4.66 -11.01 -12.56
CA VAL A 66 -5.30 -11.05 -11.23
C VAL A 66 -4.31 -11.64 -10.22
N PRO A 67 -3.56 -10.84 -9.48
CA PRO A 67 -2.67 -11.36 -8.43
C PRO A 67 -3.51 -11.96 -7.28
N LEU A 68 -3.40 -13.26 -7.08
CA LEU A 68 -4.16 -14.04 -6.10
C LEU A 68 -3.32 -14.21 -4.84
N PRO A 69 -3.78 -13.72 -3.66
CA PRO A 69 -3.03 -13.89 -2.42
C PRO A 69 -2.80 -15.37 -2.10
N PRO A 70 -1.57 -15.79 -1.76
CA PRO A 70 -1.28 -17.19 -1.48
C PRO A 70 -1.95 -17.74 -0.23
N ASP A 71 -2.30 -16.85 0.70
CA ASP A 71 -2.93 -17.13 1.99
C ASP A 71 -4.44 -16.89 2.01
N SER A 72 -5.05 -16.59 0.84
CA SER A 72 -6.51 -16.43 0.76
C SER A 72 -7.23 -17.72 1.10
N GLY A 73 -8.25 -17.61 1.97
CA GLY A 73 -9.11 -18.73 2.31
C GLY A 73 -9.93 -19.22 1.10
N PRO A 74 -10.47 -20.45 1.14
CA PRO A 74 -11.17 -21.04 -0.01
C PRO A 74 -12.32 -20.19 -0.55
N ALA A 75 -13.09 -19.54 0.31
CA ALA A 75 -14.23 -18.71 -0.10
C ALA A 75 -13.77 -17.42 -0.81
N GLU A 76 -12.75 -16.74 -0.29
CA GLU A 76 -12.17 -15.55 -0.90
C GLU A 76 -11.54 -15.89 -2.25
N ARG A 77 -10.79 -16.98 -2.29
CA ARG A 77 -10.14 -17.47 -3.52
C ARG A 77 -11.16 -17.82 -4.59
N ALA A 78 -12.22 -18.55 -4.23
CA ALA A 78 -13.32 -18.89 -5.16
C ALA A 78 -14.02 -17.63 -5.66
N HIS A 79 -14.25 -16.63 -4.79
CA HIS A 79 -14.84 -15.35 -5.18
C HIS A 79 -13.95 -14.61 -6.19
N ILE A 80 -12.66 -14.46 -5.92
CA ILE A 80 -11.71 -13.76 -6.81
C ILE A 80 -11.67 -14.44 -8.19
N LEU A 81 -11.54 -15.75 -8.23
CA LEU A 81 -11.48 -16.52 -9.48
C LEU A 81 -12.80 -16.43 -10.28
N GLY A 82 -13.94 -16.57 -9.59
CA GLY A 82 -15.26 -16.50 -10.23
C GLY A 82 -15.62 -15.09 -10.72
N ASP A 83 -15.39 -14.05 -9.91
CA ASP A 83 -15.71 -12.66 -10.25
C ASP A 83 -14.81 -12.12 -11.36
N SER A 84 -13.51 -12.50 -11.37
CA SER A 84 -12.55 -12.08 -12.39
C SER A 84 -12.69 -12.80 -13.72
N GLY A 85 -13.32 -13.98 -13.75
CA GLY A 85 -13.39 -14.82 -14.94
C GLY A 85 -12.01 -15.33 -15.41
N ALA A 86 -11.02 -15.40 -14.50
CA ALA A 86 -9.69 -15.87 -14.86
C ALA A 86 -9.75 -17.31 -15.41
N SER A 87 -9.26 -17.51 -16.63
CA SER A 87 -9.34 -18.80 -17.34
C SER A 87 -8.29 -19.81 -16.92
N MET A 88 -7.22 -19.38 -16.25
CA MET A 88 -6.14 -20.21 -15.72
C MET A 88 -5.43 -19.54 -14.55
N ILE A 89 -4.64 -20.34 -13.81
CA ILE A 89 -3.81 -19.87 -12.69
C ILE A 89 -2.35 -20.11 -13.07
N LEU A 90 -1.57 -19.03 -13.19
CA LEU A 90 -0.12 -19.08 -13.37
C LEU A 90 0.54 -19.21 -11.99
N ALA A 91 1.44 -20.15 -11.82
CA ALA A 91 2.09 -20.39 -10.53
C ALA A 91 3.52 -20.91 -10.67
N ALA A 92 4.28 -20.91 -9.58
CA ALA A 92 5.53 -21.65 -9.50
C ALA A 92 5.27 -23.17 -9.51
N GLY A 93 6.21 -23.95 -10.01
CA GLY A 93 6.11 -25.43 -9.99
C GLY A 93 5.97 -25.95 -8.56
N GLY A 94 5.13 -26.98 -8.39
CA GLY A 94 4.82 -27.56 -7.10
C GLY A 94 3.72 -26.85 -6.29
N THR A 95 3.11 -25.80 -6.84
CA THR A 95 1.91 -25.18 -6.25
C THR A 95 0.76 -26.19 -6.27
N GLU A 96 0.07 -26.34 -5.15
CA GLU A 96 -1.12 -27.17 -5.05
C GLU A 96 -2.28 -26.58 -5.85
N HIS A 97 -3.01 -27.44 -6.56
CA HIS A 97 -4.19 -27.09 -7.34
C HIS A 97 -5.44 -27.65 -6.68
N ALA A 98 -6.36 -26.77 -6.31
CA ALA A 98 -7.58 -27.20 -5.66
C ALA A 98 -8.63 -27.69 -6.68
N PRO A 99 -9.42 -28.71 -6.36
CA PRO A 99 -10.50 -29.20 -7.22
C PRO A 99 -11.51 -28.08 -7.56
N GLY A 100 -11.86 -27.95 -8.84
CA GLY A 100 -12.83 -26.98 -9.33
C GLY A 100 -12.27 -25.60 -9.65
N GLU A 101 -10.99 -25.35 -9.42
CA GLU A 101 -10.31 -24.13 -9.86
C GLU A 101 -9.96 -24.21 -11.36
N PRO A 102 -9.74 -23.04 -12.02
CA PRO A 102 -9.18 -22.98 -13.38
C PRO A 102 -7.85 -23.75 -13.49
N PRO A 103 -7.47 -24.24 -14.68
CA PRO A 103 -6.22 -24.98 -14.87
C PRO A 103 -5.01 -24.25 -14.32
N LEU A 104 -4.12 -24.98 -13.63
CA LEU A 104 -2.86 -24.44 -13.10
C LEU A 104 -1.75 -24.65 -14.11
N VAL A 105 -1.06 -23.55 -14.49
CA VAL A 105 0.05 -23.54 -15.43
C VAL A 105 1.35 -23.23 -14.69
N PRO A 106 2.30 -24.18 -14.56
CA PRO A 106 3.60 -23.96 -13.96
C PRO A 106 4.50 -23.08 -14.85
N VAL A 107 4.79 -21.85 -14.41
CA VAL A 107 5.57 -20.86 -15.19
C VAL A 107 7.00 -21.34 -15.46
N ASP A 108 7.62 -22.02 -14.52
CA ASP A 108 8.99 -22.55 -14.65
C ASP A 108 9.13 -23.70 -15.66
N ARG A 109 8.02 -24.30 -16.08
CA ARG A 109 7.99 -25.39 -17.06
C ARG A 109 7.68 -24.93 -18.49
N LEU A 110 7.33 -23.66 -18.69
CA LEU A 110 7.08 -23.13 -20.02
C LEU A 110 8.37 -23.09 -20.85
N PRO A 111 8.32 -23.45 -22.15
CA PRO A 111 9.48 -23.40 -23.02
C PRO A 111 10.01 -21.97 -23.13
N ARG A 112 11.33 -21.78 -23.06
CA ARG A 112 11.93 -20.47 -23.20
C ARG A 112 11.76 -19.96 -24.63
N GLY A 113 11.35 -18.71 -24.74
CA GLY A 113 11.20 -18.03 -26.05
C GLY A 113 9.76 -18.06 -26.56
N GLY A 114 9.33 -16.95 -27.08
CA GLY A 114 8.04 -16.72 -27.75
C GLY A 114 8.12 -15.38 -28.45
N SER A 115 7.36 -15.19 -29.54
CA SER A 115 7.21 -13.86 -30.12
C SER A 115 6.42 -13.00 -29.12
N GLY A 116 7.02 -11.90 -28.67
CA GLY A 116 6.33 -10.88 -27.88
C GLY A 116 5.00 -10.50 -28.53
N GLY A 117 4.02 -10.09 -27.72
CA GLY A 117 2.69 -9.68 -28.19
C GLY A 117 2.75 -8.49 -29.15
N GLY A 118 1.63 -8.24 -29.84
CA GLY A 118 1.42 -7.04 -30.65
C GLY A 118 1.37 -5.76 -29.80
N ALA A 119 1.10 -4.63 -30.43
CA ALA A 119 0.85 -3.38 -29.72
C ALA A 119 -0.38 -3.53 -28.82
N VAL A 120 -0.22 -3.22 -27.53
CA VAL A 120 -1.28 -3.25 -26.54
C VAL A 120 -1.76 -1.81 -26.30
N PRO A 121 -3.07 -1.52 -26.36
CA PRO A 121 -3.57 -0.18 -26.08
C PRO A 121 -3.17 0.33 -24.68
N ALA A 122 -2.87 1.61 -24.58
CA ALA A 122 -2.43 2.22 -23.31
C ALA A 122 -3.53 2.19 -22.24
N ASP A 123 -4.78 2.27 -22.62
CA ASP A 123 -5.94 2.21 -21.76
C ASP A 123 -6.41 0.77 -21.43
N ALA A 124 -5.77 -0.25 -22.02
CA ALA A 124 -6.07 -1.64 -21.70
C ALA A 124 -5.84 -1.92 -20.20
N THR A 125 -6.73 -2.72 -19.61
CA THR A 125 -6.58 -3.17 -18.23
C THR A 125 -5.33 -4.04 -18.11
N ALA A 126 -4.44 -3.66 -17.23
CA ALA A 126 -3.19 -4.38 -16.94
C ALA A 126 -3.34 -5.33 -15.75
N LEU A 127 -3.95 -4.82 -14.69
CA LEU A 127 -4.13 -5.53 -13.43
C LEU A 127 -5.59 -5.41 -12.96
N ILE A 128 -6.05 -6.47 -12.29
CA ILE A 128 -7.29 -6.50 -11.51
C ILE A 128 -6.90 -6.81 -10.07
N LEU A 129 -6.81 -5.79 -9.22
CA LEU A 129 -6.40 -5.95 -7.83
C LEU A 129 -7.63 -5.99 -6.92
N TYR A 130 -7.79 -7.07 -6.17
CA TYR A 130 -8.89 -7.20 -5.23
C TYR A 130 -8.60 -6.49 -3.92
N THR A 131 -9.58 -5.69 -3.47
CA THR A 131 -9.51 -4.96 -2.19
C THR A 131 -10.55 -5.53 -1.23
N SER A 132 -10.16 -5.76 0.02
CA SER A 132 -11.11 -6.04 1.09
C SER A 132 -11.87 -4.75 1.38
N GLY A 133 -13.08 -4.62 0.83
CA GLY A 133 -13.99 -3.55 1.21
C GLY A 133 -14.32 -3.62 2.71
N THR A 134 -14.64 -2.47 3.32
CA THR A 134 -15.11 -2.42 4.72
C THR A 134 -16.48 -3.10 4.89
N THR A 135 -17.20 -3.33 3.81
CA THR A 135 -18.52 -3.95 3.78
C THR A 135 -18.67 -4.84 2.56
N GLY A 136 -18.69 -6.16 2.75
CA GLY A 136 -19.00 -7.14 1.72
C GLY A 136 -17.80 -7.86 1.07
N ALA A 137 -18.03 -8.57 -0.01
CA ALA A 137 -17.03 -9.32 -0.74
C ALA A 137 -15.98 -8.38 -1.40
N PRO A 138 -14.72 -8.83 -1.54
CA PRO A 138 -13.67 -8.05 -2.20
C PRO A 138 -14.09 -7.57 -3.59
N LYS A 139 -13.69 -6.33 -3.95
CA LYS A 139 -13.96 -5.73 -5.26
C LYS A 139 -12.71 -5.76 -6.13
N GLY A 140 -12.83 -6.18 -7.38
CA GLY A 140 -11.76 -6.12 -8.36
C GLY A 140 -11.59 -4.70 -8.91
N VAL A 141 -10.46 -4.08 -8.65
CA VAL A 141 -10.09 -2.73 -9.13
C VAL A 141 -9.39 -2.86 -10.47
N LEU A 142 -9.96 -2.26 -11.52
CA LEU A 142 -9.41 -2.29 -12.88
C LEU A 142 -8.37 -1.19 -13.07
N ILE A 143 -7.11 -1.56 -13.21
CA ILE A 143 -6.00 -0.60 -13.36
C ILE A 143 -5.45 -0.70 -14.79
N SER A 144 -5.44 0.43 -15.50
CA SER A 144 -4.93 0.48 -16.87
C SER A 144 -3.41 0.57 -16.93
N ARG A 145 -2.84 0.23 -18.08
CA ARG A 145 -1.41 0.38 -18.38
C ARG A 145 -0.97 1.84 -18.24
N SER A 146 -1.77 2.77 -18.78
CA SER A 146 -1.49 4.21 -18.71
C SER A 146 -1.53 4.74 -17.27
N ALA A 147 -2.45 4.27 -16.43
CA ALA A 147 -2.52 4.67 -15.02
C ALA A 147 -1.27 4.21 -14.25
N ILE A 148 -0.82 2.96 -14.48
CA ILE A 148 0.42 2.45 -13.87
C ILE A 148 1.62 3.28 -14.35
N ALA A 149 1.74 3.52 -15.65
CA ALA A 149 2.84 4.29 -16.22
C ALA A 149 2.89 5.70 -15.64
N ALA A 150 1.77 6.44 -15.67
CA ALA A 150 1.69 7.79 -15.14
C ALA A 150 2.03 7.85 -13.64
N GLY A 151 1.52 6.89 -12.84
CA GLY A 151 1.81 6.82 -11.41
C GLY A 151 3.28 6.54 -11.10
N LEU A 152 3.90 5.63 -11.85
CA LEU A 152 5.32 5.29 -11.67
C LEU A 152 6.24 6.41 -12.12
N ASP A 153 5.94 7.12 -13.22
CA ASP A 153 6.72 8.28 -13.67
C ASP A 153 6.65 9.42 -12.67
N ALA A 154 5.46 9.72 -12.16
CA ALA A 154 5.28 10.75 -11.14
C ALA A 154 6.04 10.43 -9.83
N LEU A 155 6.12 9.15 -9.45
CA LEU A 155 6.93 8.70 -8.32
C LEU A 155 8.41 8.74 -8.61
N ALA A 156 8.85 8.33 -9.79
CA ALA A 156 10.26 8.39 -10.18
C ALA A 156 10.78 9.84 -10.12
N GLU A 157 9.98 10.80 -10.60
CA GLU A 157 10.28 12.22 -10.47
C GLU A 157 10.33 12.66 -9.00
N ALA A 158 9.26 12.37 -8.23
CA ALA A 158 9.14 12.79 -6.84
C ALA A 158 10.26 12.26 -5.92
N TRP A 159 10.75 11.05 -6.20
CA TRP A 159 11.77 10.40 -5.40
C TRP A 159 13.16 10.48 -6.03
N ALA A 160 13.31 11.19 -7.16
CA ALA A 160 14.52 11.21 -7.97
C ALA A 160 15.05 9.78 -8.19
N TRP A 161 14.14 8.85 -8.45
CA TRP A 161 14.45 7.44 -8.61
C TRP A 161 15.05 7.19 -9.98
N THR A 162 16.24 6.60 -10.02
CA THR A 162 17.04 6.41 -11.22
C THR A 162 17.47 4.96 -11.40
N PRO A 163 17.96 4.56 -12.59
CA PRO A 163 18.57 3.25 -12.81
C PRO A 163 19.78 2.94 -11.90
N GLY A 164 20.41 3.97 -11.32
CA GLY A 164 21.52 3.81 -10.39
C GLY A 164 21.10 3.43 -8.97
N ASP A 165 19.81 3.48 -8.65
CA ASP A 165 19.28 3.01 -7.37
C ASP A 165 19.14 1.50 -7.35
N VAL A 166 19.33 0.88 -6.18
CA VAL A 166 18.94 -0.51 -5.93
C VAL A 166 17.72 -0.50 -5.02
N LEU A 167 16.57 -0.91 -5.56
CA LEU A 167 15.35 -1.01 -4.79
C LEU A 167 15.34 -2.28 -3.95
N VAL A 168 15.09 -2.14 -2.65
CA VAL A 168 14.95 -3.25 -1.70
C VAL A 168 13.56 -3.24 -1.07
N HIS A 169 12.86 -4.37 -1.12
CA HIS A 169 11.65 -4.60 -0.33
C HIS A 169 11.35 -6.09 -0.16
N GLY A 170 10.43 -6.43 0.74
CA GLY A 170 9.92 -7.78 0.94
C GLY A 170 8.38 -7.81 0.99
N LEU A 171 7.73 -6.81 0.38
CA LEU A 171 6.29 -6.62 0.46
C LEU A 171 5.54 -7.61 -0.45
N PRO A 172 4.29 -7.97 -0.12
CA PRO A 172 3.49 -8.92 -0.89
C PRO A 172 3.31 -8.51 -2.36
N LEU A 173 3.43 -9.47 -3.28
CA LEU A 173 3.32 -9.26 -4.73
C LEU A 173 1.86 -9.30 -5.26
N PHE A 174 0.88 -9.25 -4.37
CA PHE A 174 -0.55 -9.13 -4.70
C PHE A 174 -1.15 -7.77 -4.29
N HIS A 175 -0.29 -6.81 -3.88
CA HIS A 175 -0.69 -5.45 -3.52
C HIS A 175 0.07 -4.41 -4.32
N VAL A 176 -0.57 -3.22 -4.48
CA VAL A 176 0.03 -2.07 -5.18
C VAL A 176 1.45 -1.81 -4.71
N HIS A 177 1.71 -1.77 -3.40
CA HIS A 177 3.02 -1.40 -2.85
C HIS A 177 4.13 -2.36 -3.29
N GLY A 178 3.93 -3.67 -3.15
CA GLY A 178 4.95 -4.66 -3.52
C GLY A 178 5.03 -4.91 -5.02
N LEU A 179 3.87 -5.04 -5.69
CA LEU A 179 3.82 -5.38 -7.09
C LEU A 179 4.00 -4.18 -8.01
N VAL A 180 3.12 -3.18 -7.88
CA VAL A 180 3.12 -2.04 -8.83
C VAL A 180 4.31 -1.13 -8.55
N LEU A 181 4.43 -0.64 -7.30
CA LEU A 181 5.52 0.29 -6.98
C LEU A 181 6.86 -0.43 -6.92
N GLY A 182 6.91 -1.62 -6.29
CA GLY A 182 8.13 -2.39 -6.12
C GLY A 182 8.61 -3.01 -7.45
N VAL A 183 7.89 -4.01 -7.95
CA VAL A 183 8.34 -4.77 -9.12
C VAL A 183 8.24 -3.95 -10.41
N LEU A 184 7.03 -3.44 -10.73
CA LEU A 184 6.84 -2.72 -11.99
C LEU A 184 7.56 -1.37 -11.98
N GLY A 185 7.68 -0.71 -10.81
CA GLY A 185 8.46 0.51 -10.67
C GLY A 185 9.95 0.30 -10.98
N ALA A 186 10.57 -0.70 -10.38
CA ALA A 186 11.96 -1.04 -10.68
C ALA A 186 12.18 -1.37 -12.17
N LEU A 187 11.28 -2.16 -12.76
CA LEU A 187 11.34 -2.52 -14.18
C LEU A 187 11.13 -1.30 -15.11
N ARG A 188 10.27 -0.34 -14.73
CA ARG A 188 10.02 0.88 -15.50
C ARG A 188 11.19 1.85 -15.44
N VAL A 189 11.69 2.11 -14.23
CA VAL A 189 12.84 3.01 -14.02
C VAL A 189 14.14 2.39 -14.54
N GLY A 190 14.22 1.05 -14.57
CA GLY A 190 15.42 0.32 -14.96
C GLY A 190 16.40 0.07 -13.81
N SER A 191 15.97 0.26 -12.56
CA SER A 191 16.79 -0.02 -11.39
C SER A 191 16.83 -1.51 -11.03
N PRO A 192 17.94 -2.04 -10.49
CA PRO A 192 17.97 -3.36 -9.87
C PRO A 192 16.91 -3.50 -8.77
N LEU A 193 16.33 -4.70 -8.65
CA LEU A 193 15.39 -5.07 -7.61
C LEU A 193 15.93 -6.19 -6.74
N VAL A 194 15.92 -5.99 -5.43
CA VAL A 194 16.17 -7.02 -4.41
C VAL A 194 14.90 -7.19 -3.57
N HIS A 195 14.10 -8.20 -3.93
CA HIS A 195 12.95 -8.61 -3.12
C HIS A 195 13.39 -9.67 -2.11
N THR A 196 13.37 -9.33 -0.83
CA THR A 196 13.93 -10.14 0.27
C THR A 196 13.09 -11.37 0.63
N GLY A 197 11.99 -11.63 -0.08
CA GLY A 197 11.02 -12.70 0.20
C GLY A 197 10.06 -12.34 1.33
N ARG A 198 10.53 -11.70 2.39
CA ARG A 198 9.73 -11.20 3.53
C ARG A 198 10.25 -9.84 3.99
N PRO A 199 9.38 -8.94 4.46
CA PRO A 199 9.79 -7.60 4.90
C PRO A 199 10.34 -7.63 6.34
N LYS A 200 11.52 -8.22 6.50
CA LYS A 200 12.20 -8.35 7.78
C LYS A 200 13.37 -7.34 7.87
N PRO A 201 13.52 -6.63 9.01
CA PRO A 201 14.58 -5.64 9.20
C PRO A 201 15.99 -6.19 8.95
N GLU A 202 16.29 -7.40 9.44
CA GLU A 202 17.59 -8.04 9.25
C GLU A 202 17.93 -8.32 7.78
N LEU A 203 16.92 -8.64 6.95
CA LEU A 203 17.09 -8.84 5.51
C LEU A 203 17.31 -7.52 4.77
N TYR A 204 16.67 -6.43 5.24
CA TYR A 204 16.91 -5.09 4.71
C TYR A 204 18.32 -4.61 5.04
N ALA A 205 18.76 -4.83 6.28
CA ALA A 205 20.14 -4.53 6.70
C ALA A 205 21.19 -5.33 5.91
N ALA A 206 20.93 -6.61 5.62
CA ALA A 206 21.78 -7.42 4.76
C ALA A 206 21.85 -6.84 3.34
N ALA A 207 20.69 -6.55 2.72
CA ALA A 207 20.66 -5.99 1.37
C ALA A 207 21.32 -4.59 1.28
N ALA A 208 21.26 -3.79 2.34
CA ALA A 208 21.99 -2.52 2.40
C ALA A 208 23.51 -2.72 2.34
N ARG A 209 24.04 -3.72 3.08
CA ARG A 209 25.47 -4.01 3.15
C ARG A 209 26.00 -4.76 1.92
N ASP A 210 25.25 -5.76 1.47
CA ASP A 210 25.77 -6.78 0.56
C ASP A 210 25.34 -6.52 -0.89
N ASP A 211 24.19 -5.86 -1.10
CA ASP A 211 23.59 -5.64 -2.43
C ASP A 211 23.61 -4.16 -2.86
N GLY A 212 24.12 -3.25 -2.02
CA GLY A 212 24.16 -1.82 -2.31
C GLY A 212 22.76 -1.18 -2.32
N GLY A 213 21.83 -1.70 -1.51
CA GLY A 213 20.46 -1.17 -1.39
C GLY A 213 20.47 0.33 -1.07
N SER A 214 19.81 1.13 -1.93
CA SER A 214 19.73 2.58 -1.78
C SER A 214 18.32 3.10 -1.55
N LEU A 215 17.32 2.38 -2.03
CA LEU A 215 15.91 2.75 -1.92
C LEU A 215 15.15 1.60 -1.25
N PHE A 216 14.52 1.87 -0.10
CA PHE A 216 13.86 0.84 0.70
C PHE A 216 12.37 1.11 0.83
N PHE A 217 11.52 0.13 0.46
CA PHE A 217 10.08 0.21 0.69
C PHE A 217 9.67 -0.64 1.88
N GLY A 218 8.94 -0.04 2.81
CA GLY A 218 8.42 -0.71 3.99
C GLY A 218 7.04 -0.21 4.38
N VAL A 219 6.46 -0.91 5.32
CA VAL A 219 5.22 -0.52 6.01
C VAL A 219 5.57 -0.17 7.47
N PRO A 220 4.70 0.56 8.20
CA PRO A 220 5.02 0.99 9.57
C PRO A 220 5.51 -0.11 10.50
N THR A 221 4.97 -1.33 10.40
CA THR A 221 5.41 -2.47 11.22
C THR A 221 6.85 -2.89 10.96
N VAL A 222 7.33 -2.78 9.72
CA VAL A 222 8.74 -3.03 9.39
C VAL A 222 9.61 -1.94 10.00
N TRP A 223 9.21 -0.70 9.83
CA TRP A 223 9.94 0.46 10.34
C TRP A 223 9.98 0.51 11.87
N SER A 224 8.88 0.14 12.55
CA SER A 224 8.85 0.02 14.01
C SER A 224 9.85 -1.02 14.51
N ARG A 225 9.91 -2.18 13.86
CA ARG A 225 10.87 -3.23 14.20
C ARG A 225 12.31 -2.80 13.91
N THR A 226 12.54 -2.11 12.79
CA THR A 226 13.85 -1.54 12.45
C THR A 226 14.29 -0.51 13.48
N ALA A 227 13.40 0.38 13.92
CA ALA A 227 13.69 1.39 14.94
C ALA A 227 13.95 0.81 16.34
N ALA A 228 13.42 -0.39 16.62
CA ALA A 228 13.65 -1.11 17.86
C ALA A 228 15.02 -1.80 17.95
N ASP A 229 15.69 -2.02 16.80
CA ASP A 229 17.02 -2.62 16.72
C ASP A 229 18.04 -1.62 16.13
N PRO A 230 18.84 -0.93 16.97
CA PRO A 230 19.80 0.06 16.51
C PRO A 230 20.82 -0.47 15.49
N ALA A 231 21.28 -1.72 15.63
CA ALA A 231 22.27 -2.29 14.71
C ALA A 231 21.68 -2.48 13.30
N THR A 232 20.45 -2.93 13.22
CA THR A 232 19.71 -3.05 11.97
C THR A 232 19.42 -1.69 11.35
N ALA A 233 19.01 -0.71 12.15
CA ALA A 233 18.77 0.65 11.68
C ALA A 233 20.06 1.32 11.16
N GLU A 234 21.18 1.18 11.87
CA GLU A 234 22.48 1.74 11.46
C GLU A 234 22.95 1.20 10.11
N ALA A 235 22.64 -0.03 9.76
CA ALA A 235 22.97 -0.60 8.46
C ALA A 235 22.30 0.15 7.29
N LEU A 236 21.21 0.86 7.55
CA LEU A 236 20.47 1.65 6.54
C LEU A 236 21.01 3.09 6.41
N ARG A 237 22.06 3.49 7.12
CA ARG A 237 22.65 4.85 7.01
C ARG A 237 23.14 5.19 5.60
N GLY A 238 23.56 4.19 4.84
CA GLY A 238 23.97 4.35 3.44
C GLY A 238 22.82 4.43 2.44
N ALA A 239 21.59 4.21 2.88
CA ALA A 239 20.43 4.33 2.02
C ALA A 239 20.23 5.79 1.55
N ARG A 240 19.59 5.96 0.41
CA ARG A 240 19.18 7.28 -0.08
C ARG A 240 17.77 7.63 0.37
N LEU A 241 16.83 6.68 0.31
CA LEU A 241 15.45 6.86 0.74
C LEU A 241 14.92 5.65 1.51
N LEU A 242 14.23 5.94 2.61
CA LEU A 242 13.39 5.00 3.35
C LEU A 242 11.92 5.41 3.13
N VAL A 243 11.14 4.60 2.41
CA VAL A 243 9.76 4.93 2.05
C VAL A 243 8.78 4.14 2.90
N SER A 244 7.87 4.83 3.56
CA SER A 244 6.78 4.25 4.36
C SER A 244 5.42 4.48 3.73
N GLY A 245 4.54 3.50 3.83
CA GLY A 245 3.16 3.66 3.39
C GLY A 245 2.26 2.47 3.71
N SER A 246 1.06 2.47 3.14
CA SER A 246 -0.05 1.54 3.39
C SER A 246 -0.75 1.72 4.75
N ALA A 247 -0.14 2.45 5.69
CA ALA A 247 -0.72 2.94 6.94
C ALA A 247 0.10 4.15 7.41
N PRO A 248 -0.42 4.98 8.33
CA PRO A 248 0.35 6.07 8.94
C PRO A 248 1.59 5.55 9.68
N LEU A 249 2.73 6.20 9.49
CA LEU A 249 3.93 5.94 10.27
C LEU A 249 3.82 6.67 11.62
N PRO A 250 3.87 5.96 12.77
CA PRO A 250 3.83 6.62 14.07
C PRO A 250 4.94 7.65 14.22
N VAL A 251 4.61 8.83 14.72
CA VAL A 251 5.58 9.93 14.90
C VAL A 251 6.82 9.49 15.69
N PRO A 252 6.70 8.77 16.83
CA PRO A 252 7.87 8.29 17.55
C PRO A 252 8.77 7.34 16.73
N VAL A 253 8.17 6.53 15.85
CA VAL A 253 8.92 5.63 14.95
C VAL A 253 9.67 6.44 13.88
N PHE A 254 9.01 7.45 13.30
CA PHE A 254 9.62 8.36 12.34
C PHE A 254 10.85 9.06 12.95
N GLU A 255 10.70 9.63 14.15
CA GLU A 255 11.77 10.33 14.87
C GLU A 255 12.92 9.39 15.20
N ARG A 256 12.60 8.21 15.75
CA ARG A 256 13.61 7.22 16.12
C ARG A 256 14.40 6.68 14.91
N LEU A 257 13.73 6.43 13.79
CA LEU A 257 14.42 6.07 12.54
C LEU A 257 15.34 7.20 12.08
N SER A 258 14.85 8.46 12.14
CA SER A 258 15.65 9.62 11.73
C SER A 258 16.92 9.76 12.56
N GLU A 259 16.84 9.55 13.87
CA GLU A 259 18.01 9.56 14.76
C GLU A 259 19.01 8.45 14.43
N LEU A 260 18.53 7.21 14.25
CA LEU A 260 19.40 6.05 14.07
C LEU A 260 20.03 6.00 12.67
N THR A 261 19.27 6.33 11.64
CA THR A 261 19.68 6.21 10.24
C THR A 261 20.25 7.51 9.67
N GLY A 262 19.94 8.66 10.25
CA GLY A 262 20.21 9.97 9.66
C GLY A 262 19.22 10.36 8.54
N HIS A 263 18.23 9.51 8.22
CA HIS A 263 17.25 9.72 7.16
C HIS A 263 15.85 9.95 7.74
N ARG A 264 15.23 11.05 7.37
CA ARG A 264 13.81 11.27 7.62
C ARG A 264 13.01 10.42 6.60
N PRO A 265 12.15 9.49 7.04
CA PRO A 265 11.36 8.67 6.12
C PRO A 265 10.53 9.48 5.14
N VAL A 266 10.37 8.97 3.93
CA VAL A 266 9.39 9.46 2.95
C VAL A 266 8.07 8.80 3.24
N GLU A 267 7.07 9.56 3.69
CA GLU A 267 5.70 9.09 3.79
C GLU A 267 4.94 9.39 2.49
N ARG A 268 3.96 8.55 2.18
CA ARG A 268 3.13 8.69 0.99
C ARG A 268 1.74 8.14 1.23
N TYR A 269 0.77 8.66 0.49
CA TYR A 269 -0.62 8.25 0.54
C TYR A 269 -1.12 7.83 -0.84
N GLY A 270 -1.96 6.82 -0.82
CA GLY A 270 -2.69 6.29 -1.95
C GLY A 270 -3.43 5.01 -1.59
N MET A 271 -4.24 4.55 -2.49
CA MET A 271 -5.06 3.35 -2.36
C MET A 271 -5.04 2.59 -3.69
N THR A 272 -5.67 1.42 -3.74
CA THR A 272 -5.63 0.60 -4.96
C THR A 272 -6.24 1.34 -6.16
N GLU A 273 -7.29 2.11 -5.92
CA GLU A 273 -8.03 2.87 -6.94
C GLU A 273 -7.25 4.08 -7.48
N THR A 274 -6.27 4.55 -6.73
CA THR A 274 -5.56 5.79 -7.05
C THR A 274 -4.05 5.63 -7.16
N LEU A 275 -3.53 4.41 -7.00
CA LEU A 275 -2.09 4.19 -6.80
C LEU A 275 -1.54 5.14 -5.73
N ILE A 276 -0.51 5.93 -6.03
CA ILE A 276 -0.02 6.95 -5.10
C ILE A 276 -0.34 8.34 -5.64
N THR A 277 -1.00 9.13 -4.82
CA THR A 277 -1.45 10.49 -5.18
C THR A 277 -0.68 11.59 -4.47
N VAL A 278 -0.29 11.34 -3.22
CA VAL A 278 0.42 12.31 -2.38
C VAL A 278 1.68 11.69 -1.82
N SER A 279 2.79 12.41 -1.85
CA SER A 279 4.07 11.93 -1.31
C SER A 279 4.98 13.07 -0.88
N ALA A 280 5.77 12.84 0.18
CA ALA A 280 6.97 13.62 0.43
C ALA A 280 7.99 13.37 -0.70
N ARG A 281 8.90 14.33 -0.91
CA ARG A 281 9.88 14.32 -2.01
C ARG A 281 11.23 13.79 -1.56
N ALA A 282 12.08 13.43 -2.54
CA ALA A 282 13.47 13.06 -2.29
C ALA A 282 14.28 14.24 -1.77
N ASP A 283 14.03 15.40 -2.31
CA ASP A 283 14.56 16.69 -1.91
C ASP A 283 13.53 17.49 -1.11
N GLY A 284 13.94 18.24 -0.14
CA GLY A 284 13.07 19.08 0.66
C GLY A 284 12.64 18.47 1.99
N ASP A 285 11.62 19.07 2.58
CA ASP A 285 11.14 18.73 3.92
C ASP A 285 10.39 17.39 3.95
N ARG A 286 10.43 16.74 5.11
CA ARG A 286 9.68 15.50 5.42
C ARG A 286 9.19 15.63 6.85
N ARG A 287 7.89 15.68 7.04
CA ARG A 287 7.26 16.01 8.32
C ARG A 287 6.60 14.78 8.90
N PRO A 288 6.91 14.40 10.16
CA PRO A 288 6.25 13.27 10.81
C PRO A 288 4.73 13.49 10.89
N GLY A 289 3.96 12.46 10.50
CA GLY A 289 2.50 12.51 10.48
C GLY A 289 1.89 13.20 9.25
N TYR A 290 2.70 13.64 8.29
CA TYR A 290 2.26 14.20 7.01
C TYR A 290 2.71 13.32 5.86
N VAL A 291 1.87 13.19 4.86
CA VAL A 291 2.13 12.35 3.67
C VAL A 291 2.71 13.13 2.48
N GLY A 292 2.95 14.44 2.63
CA GLY A 292 3.57 15.28 1.60
C GLY A 292 2.57 16.09 0.79
N MET A 293 2.88 16.27 -0.48
CA MET A 293 2.12 17.08 -1.44
C MET A 293 1.68 16.23 -2.64
N PRO A 294 0.67 16.67 -3.43
CA PRO A 294 0.23 15.95 -4.61
C PRO A 294 1.39 15.67 -5.58
N LEU A 295 1.38 14.49 -6.18
CA LEU A 295 2.33 14.12 -7.22
C LEU A 295 2.09 14.93 -8.51
N PRO A 296 3.06 15.04 -9.43
CA PRO A 296 2.84 15.65 -10.74
C PRO A 296 1.59 15.10 -11.44
N GLY A 297 0.73 16.00 -11.93
CA GLY A 297 -0.53 15.63 -12.59
C GLY A 297 -1.67 15.21 -11.66
N VAL A 298 -1.47 15.27 -10.34
CA VAL A 298 -2.52 15.00 -9.35
C VAL A 298 -3.08 16.27 -8.80
N GLU A 299 -4.40 16.41 -8.82
CA GLU A 299 -5.14 17.46 -8.16
C GLU A 299 -5.88 16.90 -6.95
N THR A 300 -5.93 17.67 -5.87
CA THR A 300 -6.63 17.33 -4.63
C THR A 300 -7.51 18.47 -4.16
N ARG A 301 -8.62 18.15 -3.50
CA ARG A 301 -9.46 19.09 -2.78
C ARG A 301 -10.06 18.46 -1.54
N LEU A 302 -10.47 19.28 -0.60
CA LEU A 302 -11.22 18.84 0.57
C LEU A 302 -12.69 19.27 0.43
N VAL A 303 -13.59 18.35 0.75
CA VAL A 303 -15.05 18.56 0.65
C VAL A 303 -15.70 18.23 2.00
N ALA A 304 -16.55 19.14 2.49
CA ALA A 304 -17.34 18.95 3.69
C ALA A 304 -18.54 18.02 3.42
N GLU A 305 -19.23 17.55 4.48
CA GLU A 305 -20.42 16.68 4.34
C GLU A 305 -21.57 17.33 3.55
N ASP A 306 -21.71 18.65 3.63
CA ASP A 306 -22.72 19.40 2.90
C ASP A 306 -22.33 19.69 1.43
N GLY A 307 -21.16 19.19 1.01
CA GLY A 307 -20.62 19.39 -0.33
C GLY A 307 -19.85 20.70 -0.52
N SER A 308 -19.74 21.55 0.51
CA SER A 308 -18.97 22.79 0.44
C SER A 308 -17.45 22.52 0.43
N ALA A 309 -16.69 23.46 -0.14
CA ALA A 309 -15.22 23.38 -0.10
C ALA A 309 -14.70 23.68 1.30
N VAL A 310 -13.69 22.90 1.72
CA VAL A 310 -12.99 23.11 3.00
C VAL A 310 -11.71 23.91 2.75
N PRO A 311 -11.40 24.93 3.57
CA PRO A 311 -10.18 25.72 3.42
C PRO A 311 -8.92 24.90 3.68
N HIS A 312 -7.82 25.26 3.01
CA HIS A 312 -6.50 24.66 3.21
C HIS A 312 -5.74 25.43 4.31
N ASP A 313 -6.23 25.37 5.54
CA ASP A 313 -5.66 26.03 6.73
C ASP A 313 -4.81 25.12 7.62
N GLY A 314 -4.77 23.82 7.28
CA GLY A 314 -4.07 22.79 8.05
C GLY A 314 -4.88 22.19 9.20
N GLU A 315 -6.02 22.78 9.54
CA GLU A 315 -6.86 22.41 10.70
C GLU A 315 -8.21 21.82 10.30
N ALA A 316 -8.90 22.43 9.35
CA ALA A 316 -10.23 22.03 8.92
C ALA A 316 -10.21 20.67 8.19
N PRO A 317 -10.87 19.62 8.71
CA PRO A 317 -10.93 18.33 8.05
C PRO A 317 -12.02 18.29 6.99
N GLY A 318 -11.73 17.63 5.85
CA GLY A 318 -12.70 17.34 4.80
C GLY A 318 -12.42 16.00 4.14
N GLU A 319 -13.40 15.47 3.40
CA GLU A 319 -13.18 14.29 2.56
C GLU A 319 -12.19 14.66 1.45
N LEU A 320 -11.13 13.88 1.32
CA LEU A 320 -10.15 14.07 0.27
C LEU A 320 -10.71 13.56 -1.06
N HIS A 321 -10.87 14.46 -2.03
CA HIS A 321 -11.19 14.11 -3.40
C HIS A 321 -9.94 14.26 -4.28
N VAL A 322 -9.81 13.38 -5.28
CA VAL A 322 -8.66 13.32 -6.18
C VAL A 322 -9.08 13.34 -7.63
N ARG A 323 -8.34 14.05 -8.46
CA ARG A 323 -8.40 13.99 -9.92
C ARG A 323 -6.99 13.76 -10.48
N ALA A 324 -6.80 12.71 -11.26
CA ALA A 324 -5.47 12.34 -11.72
C ALA A 324 -5.53 11.35 -12.91
N PRO A 325 -4.50 11.29 -13.77
CA PRO A 325 -4.41 10.32 -14.87
C PRO A 325 -4.15 8.88 -14.41
N LEU A 326 -3.80 8.70 -13.14
CA LEU A 326 -3.45 7.42 -12.53
C LEU A 326 -4.64 6.74 -11.82
N LEU A 327 -5.85 7.28 -11.94
CA LEU A 327 -7.04 6.66 -11.36
C LEU A 327 -7.42 5.36 -12.07
N PHE A 328 -8.05 4.46 -11.33
CA PHE A 328 -8.59 3.22 -11.85
C PHE A 328 -9.69 3.44 -12.90
N LYS A 329 -9.99 2.42 -13.69
CA LYS A 329 -11.08 2.47 -14.68
C LYS A 329 -12.46 2.27 -14.06
N GLY A 330 -12.51 1.64 -12.90
CA GLY A 330 -13.72 1.26 -12.18
C GLY A 330 -13.57 -0.07 -11.45
N TYR A 331 -14.64 -0.49 -10.81
CA TYR A 331 -14.73 -1.80 -10.18
C TYR A 331 -15.30 -2.83 -11.16
N LEU A 332 -14.63 -3.97 -11.27
CA LEU A 332 -15.07 -5.09 -12.11
C LEU A 332 -16.49 -5.53 -11.72
N ASN A 333 -17.37 -5.67 -12.72
CA ASN A 333 -18.76 -6.10 -12.53
C ASN A 333 -19.59 -5.27 -11.52
N ARG A 334 -19.19 -4.03 -11.23
CA ARG A 334 -19.82 -3.14 -10.24
C ARG A 334 -19.95 -1.71 -10.78
N PRO A 335 -20.78 -1.48 -11.83
CA PRO A 335 -20.91 -0.15 -12.43
C PRO A 335 -21.52 0.88 -11.45
N GLU A 336 -22.48 0.48 -10.60
CA GLU A 336 -23.07 1.37 -9.60
C GLU A 336 -22.05 1.81 -8.56
N ALA A 337 -21.28 0.88 -8.00
CA ALA A 337 -20.22 1.21 -7.03
C ALA A 337 -19.13 2.09 -7.65
N THR A 338 -18.86 1.91 -8.95
CA THR A 338 -17.95 2.79 -9.68
C THR A 338 -18.53 4.21 -9.78
N ALA A 339 -19.79 4.34 -10.20
CA ALA A 339 -20.45 5.64 -10.31
C ALA A 339 -20.53 6.37 -8.95
N GLU A 340 -20.86 5.67 -7.87
CA GLU A 340 -20.92 6.19 -6.51
C GLU A 340 -19.56 6.69 -5.99
N SER A 341 -18.45 6.13 -6.49
CA SER A 341 -17.11 6.53 -6.09
C SER A 341 -16.64 7.85 -6.72
N PHE A 342 -17.40 8.40 -7.66
CA PHE A 342 -17.10 9.69 -8.27
C PHE A 342 -18.16 10.73 -7.93
N ALA A 343 -17.70 11.97 -7.71
CA ALA A 343 -18.59 13.11 -7.62
C ALA A 343 -19.12 13.50 -9.02
N PRO A 344 -20.27 14.22 -9.12
CA PRO A 344 -20.86 14.60 -10.41
C PRO A 344 -19.92 15.36 -11.35
N ASP A 345 -18.94 16.06 -10.81
CA ASP A 345 -17.92 16.82 -11.52
C ASP A 345 -16.65 16.01 -11.84
N GLY A 346 -16.68 14.67 -11.68
CA GLY A 346 -15.65 13.73 -12.08
C GLY A 346 -14.48 13.55 -11.09
N TRP A 347 -14.57 14.12 -9.89
CA TRP A 347 -13.58 13.86 -8.84
C TRP A 347 -13.83 12.53 -8.16
N PHE A 348 -12.76 11.76 -7.97
CA PHE A 348 -12.82 10.52 -7.21
C PHE A 348 -12.90 10.82 -5.70
N ARG A 349 -13.87 10.22 -5.03
CA ARG A 349 -14.12 10.30 -3.60
C ARG A 349 -13.32 9.20 -2.90
N THR A 350 -12.29 9.58 -2.15
CA THR A 350 -11.42 8.57 -1.51
C THR A 350 -12.08 7.88 -0.31
N GLY A 351 -13.07 8.51 0.32
CA GLY A 351 -13.62 8.10 1.60
C GLY A 351 -12.65 8.33 2.77
N ASP A 352 -11.52 8.98 2.53
CA ASP A 352 -10.55 9.36 3.55
C ASP A 352 -10.71 10.84 3.91
N ILE A 353 -10.61 11.14 5.20
CA ILE A 353 -10.60 12.51 5.73
C ILE A 353 -9.16 12.99 5.83
N ALA A 354 -8.92 14.21 5.38
CA ALA A 354 -7.61 14.84 5.43
C ALA A 354 -7.71 16.30 5.86
N THR A 355 -6.56 16.87 6.22
CA THR A 355 -6.34 18.33 6.28
C THR A 355 -5.25 18.69 5.28
N ILE A 356 -5.32 19.91 4.71
CA ILE A 356 -4.31 20.44 3.81
C ILE A 356 -3.85 21.79 4.37
N GLY A 357 -2.54 21.94 4.57
CA GLY A 357 -1.97 23.20 5.02
C GLY A 357 -1.92 24.27 3.91
N PRO A 358 -1.73 25.55 4.26
CA PRO A 358 -1.60 26.63 3.29
C PRO A 358 -0.38 26.47 2.37
N ASP A 359 0.57 25.65 2.78
CA ASP A 359 1.76 25.26 2.02
C ASP A 359 1.55 24.00 1.15
N GLY A 360 0.32 23.45 1.11
CA GLY A 360 -0.04 22.28 0.31
C GLY A 360 0.26 20.94 0.95
N TRP A 361 0.78 20.87 2.18
CA TRP A 361 1.05 19.63 2.87
C TRP A 361 -0.23 18.94 3.35
N HIS A 362 -0.32 17.64 3.03
CA HIS A 362 -1.46 16.79 3.39
C HIS A 362 -1.18 15.98 4.64
N ARG A 363 -2.17 15.92 5.51
CA ARG A 363 -2.22 15.01 6.65
C ARG A 363 -3.49 14.16 6.54
N ILE A 364 -3.36 12.85 6.54
CA ILE A 364 -4.51 11.93 6.56
C ILE A 364 -4.97 11.78 8.00
N VAL A 365 -6.22 12.11 8.24
CA VAL A 365 -6.87 12.00 9.57
C VAL A 365 -7.36 10.57 9.78
N GLY A 366 -7.88 9.92 8.73
CA GLY A 366 -8.34 8.55 8.73
C GLY A 366 -9.51 8.31 7.79
N ARG A 367 -10.07 7.10 7.82
CA ARG A 367 -11.26 6.74 7.07
C ARG A 367 -12.51 7.40 7.67
N ALA A 368 -13.33 7.99 6.82
CA ALA A 368 -14.61 8.60 7.25
C ALA A 368 -15.52 7.60 7.98
N SER A 369 -15.46 6.32 7.58
CA SER A 369 -16.32 5.26 8.12
C SER A 369 -15.79 4.58 9.40
N THR A 370 -14.47 4.67 9.70
CA THR A 370 -13.86 3.88 10.79
C THR A 370 -12.93 4.67 11.70
N ASP A 371 -12.31 5.73 11.20
CA ASP A 371 -11.28 6.47 11.93
C ASP A 371 -11.71 7.87 12.32
N LEU A 372 -12.87 8.33 11.83
CA LEU A 372 -13.48 9.59 12.24
C LEU A 372 -14.55 9.32 13.30
N ILE A 373 -14.23 9.65 14.54
CA ILE A 373 -15.11 9.46 15.69
C ILE A 373 -16.00 10.69 15.83
N LYS A 374 -17.32 10.50 15.81
CA LYS A 374 -18.32 11.58 15.93
C LYS A 374 -18.81 11.67 17.40
N SER A 375 -18.08 12.39 18.24
CA SER A 375 -18.32 12.46 19.67
C SER A 375 -18.73 13.86 20.14
N GLY A 376 -19.92 14.00 20.69
CA GLY A 376 -20.40 15.27 21.27
C GLY A 376 -20.36 16.45 20.30
N GLY A 377 -20.64 16.22 19.01
CA GLY A 377 -20.58 17.24 17.95
C GLY A 377 -19.19 17.48 17.37
N TYR A 378 -18.15 16.86 17.94
CA TYR A 378 -16.79 16.94 17.40
C TYR A 378 -16.52 15.80 16.43
N ARG A 379 -15.64 16.08 15.45
CA ARG A 379 -15.06 15.09 14.55
C ARG A 379 -13.61 14.86 14.93
N ILE A 380 -13.33 13.69 15.46
CA ILE A 380 -12.07 13.36 16.12
C ILE A 380 -11.37 12.29 15.29
N GLY A 381 -10.16 12.59 14.83
CA GLY A 381 -9.32 11.61 14.15
C GLY A 381 -8.69 10.64 15.15
N ALA A 382 -8.95 9.35 14.97
CA ALA A 382 -8.38 8.30 15.82
C ALA A 382 -6.84 8.30 15.82
N GLY A 383 -6.22 8.56 14.66
CA GLY A 383 -4.75 8.54 14.49
C GLY A 383 -4.00 9.55 15.36
N GLU A 384 -4.61 10.70 15.70
CA GLU A 384 -3.98 11.69 16.60
C GLU A 384 -3.89 11.15 18.02
N ILE A 385 -4.94 10.45 18.45
CA ILE A 385 -4.99 9.84 19.78
C ILE A 385 -4.07 8.62 19.85
N GLU A 386 -4.03 7.81 18.78
CA GLU A 386 -3.10 6.69 18.64
C GLU A 386 -1.64 7.17 18.75
N ASN A 387 -1.28 8.24 18.06
CA ASN A 387 0.06 8.84 18.15
C ASN A 387 0.37 9.35 19.57
N ALA A 388 -0.60 9.97 20.24
CA ALA A 388 -0.42 10.43 21.62
C ALA A 388 -0.19 9.26 22.58
N LEU A 389 -0.95 8.16 22.43
CA LEU A 389 -0.76 6.95 23.23
C LEU A 389 0.59 6.29 22.96
N LEU A 390 1.01 6.18 21.69
CA LEU A 390 2.28 5.60 21.28
C LEU A 390 3.50 6.42 21.75
N ALA A 391 3.34 7.69 22.09
CA ALA A 391 4.37 8.49 22.74
C ALA A 391 4.64 8.11 24.20
N HIS A 392 3.78 7.30 24.84
CA HIS A 392 4.02 6.79 26.18
C HIS A 392 5.04 5.62 26.13
N PRO A 393 6.12 5.64 26.92
CA PRO A 393 7.21 4.64 26.80
C PRO A 393 6.79 3.19 27.06
N ALA A 394 5.70 2.97 27.79
CA ALA A 394 5.16 1.63 28.08
C ALA A 394 4.21 1.12 26.99
N VAL A 395 3.82 1.94 26.00
CA VAL A 395 2.87 1.57 24.94
C VAL A 395 3.62 1.06 23.72
N ARG A 396 3.27 -0.17 23.32
CA ARG A 396 3.84 -0.81 22.12
C ARG A 396 2.94 -0.63 20.90
N GLU A 397 1.61 -0.75 21.11
CA GLU A 397 0.62 -0.62 20.04
C GLU A 397 -0.63 0.08 20.59
N ALA A 398 -1.29 0.86 19.73
CA ALA A 398 -2.56 1.50 20.06
C ALA A 398 -3.48 1.49 18.83
N ALA A 399 -4.76 1.27 19.08
CA ALA A 399 -5.81 1.45 18.09
C ALA A 399 -7.00 2.14 18.76
N VAL A 400 -7.56 3.16 18.12
CA VAL A 400 -8.64 3.99 18.65
C VAL A 400 -9.84 3.93 17.71
N VAL A 401 -11.02 3.79 18.28
CA VAL A 401 -12.31 3.74 17.57
C VAL A 401 -13.38 4.53 18.31
N GLY A 402 -14.45 4.90 17.60
CA GLY A 402 -15.69 5.33 18.21
C GLY A 402 -16.50 4.11 18.63
N THR A 403 -16.96 4.08 19.87
CA THR A 403 -17.95 3.10 20.34
C THR A 403 -19.25 3.82 20.70
N PRO A 404 -20.43 3.20 20.51
CA PRO A 404 -21.72 3.84 20.78
C PRO A 404 -21.80 4.42 22.19
N HIS A 405 -22.41 5.61 22.33
CA HIS A 405 -22.61 6.29 23.60
C HIS A 405 -23.93 7.10 23.56
N ASP A 406 -24.78 6.94 24.57
CA ASP A 406 -26.14 7.49 24.55
C ASP A 406 -26.19 9.03 24.36
N ASP A 407 -25.30 9.78 25.04
CA ASP A 407 -25.30 11.25 24.95
C ASP A 407 -24.43 11.83 23.86
N LEU A 408 -23.35 11.12 23.48
CA LEU A 408 -22.33 11.66 22.59
C LEU A 408 -22.46 11.15 21.16
N GLY A 409 -23.35 10.19 20.90
CA GLY A 409 -23.38 9.39 19.68
C GLY A 409 -22.28 8.33 19.70
N GLU A 410 -21.02 8.75 19.72
CA GLU A 410 -19.86 7.88 19.93
C GLU A 410 -18.98 8.40 21.07
N GLN A 411 -18.29 7.51 21.75
CA GLN A 411 -17.20 7.85 22.67
C GLN A 411 -15.87 7.33 22.15
N VAL A 412 -14.80 8.03 22.50
CA VAL A 412 -13.44 7.62 22.17
C VAL A 412 -13.04 6.42 23.02
N THR A 413 -12.80 5.28 22.37
CA THR A 413 -12.35 4.02 23.00
C THR A 413 -11.01 3.61 22.41
N ALA A 414 -10.03 3.35 23.27
CA ALA A 414 -8.69 2.91 22.88
C ALA A 414 -8.45 1.44 23.27
N TYR A 415 -7.81 0.70 22.40
CA TYR A 415 -7.27 -0.65 22.63
C TYR A 415 -5.76 -0.55 22.59
N VAL A 416 -5.08 -0.90 23.66
CA VAL A 416 -3.66 -0.62 23.83
C VAL A 416 -2.91 -1.87 24.28
N VAL A 417 -1.79 -2.16 23.58
CA VAL A 417 -0.81 -3.15 24.02
C VAL A 417 0.29 -2.42 24.75
N ALA A 418 0.38 -2.64 26.07
CA ALA A 418 1.32 -1.94 26.93
C ALA A 418 1.78 -2.81 28.11
N ASP A 419 2.94 -2.49 28.68
CA ASP A 419 3.52 -3.19 29.81
C ASP A 419 3.61 -2.28 31.03
N GLY A 420 3.03 -2.72 32.15
CA GLY A 420 3.22 -2.06 33.46
C GLY A 420 2.56 -0.69 33.62
N VAL A 421 1.54 -0.35 32.81
CA VAL A 421 0.79 0.89 32.88
C VAL A 421 -0.71 0.61 32.91
N GLY A 422 -1.47 1.35 33.71
CA GLY A 422 -2.92 1.22 33.81
C GLY A 422 -3.69 2.13 32.85
N ALA A 423 -4.96 1.81 32.60
CA ALA A 423 -5.86 2.57 31.74
C ALA A 423 -5.95 4.06 32.14
N ASP A 424 -6.16 4.34 33.42
CA ASP A 424 -6.29 5.71 33.95
C ASP A 424 -5.01 6.54 33.74
N GLN A 425 -3.84 5.91 33.85
CA GLN A 425 -2.56 6.56 33.61
C GLN A 425 -2.43 6.96 32.12
N LEU A 426 -2.85 6.09 31.20
CA LEU A 426 -2.86 6.37 29.76
C LEU A 426 -3.85 7.48 29.41
N ILE A 427 -5.04 7.48 30.01
CA ILE A 427 -6.02 8.57 29.86
C ILE A 427 -5.43 9.89 30.36
N GLY A 428 -4.78 9.90 31.53
CA GLY A 428 -4.09 11.06 32.08
C GLY A 428 -2.97 11.55 31.15
N PHE A 429 -2.17 10.63 30.62
CA PHE A 429 -1.09 10.96 29.69
C PHE A 429 -1.59 11.65 28.41
N VAL A 430 -2.69 11.16 27.83
CA VAL A 430 -3.35 11.80 26.67
C VAL A 430 -3.93 13.14 27.06
N ALA A 431 -4.49 13.26 28.27
CA ALA A 431 -5.10 14.50 28.77
C ALA A 431 -4.10 15.67 28.89
N GLU A 432 -2.83 15.40 29.13
CA GLU A 432 -1.76 16.40 29.15
C GLU A 432 -1.35 16.91 27.76
N ARG A 433 -1.74 16.20 26.70
CA ARG A 433 -1.28 16.42 25.31
C ARG A 433 -2.37 16.85 24.35
N LEU A 434 -3.58 16.39 24.58
CA LEU A 434 -4.71 16.61 23.68
C LEU A 434 -5.90 17.27 24.40
N SER A 435 -6.71 17.95 23.59
CA SER A 435 -7.93 18.61 24.06
C SER A 435 -8.90 17.62 24.71
N VAL A 436 -9.77 18.10 25.57
CA VAL A 436 -10.70 17.29 26.39
C VAL A 436 -11.55 16.33 25.56
N HIS A 437 -12.05 16.76 24.40
CA HIS A 437 -12.91 15.96 23.54
C HIS A 437 -12.16 14.81 22.83
N LYS A 438 -10.83 14.85 22.78
CA LYS A 438 -9.96 13.81 22.18
C LYS A 438 -9.49 12.76 23.20
N ARG A 439 -9.80 12.94 24.47
CA ARG A 439 -9.38 11.98 25.53
C ARG A 439 -10.15 10.68 25.42
N PRO A 440 -9.50 9.52 25.42
CA PRO A 440 -10.21 8.25 25.55
C PRO A 440 -11.06 8.23 26.82
N ARG A 441 -12.32 7.84 26.69
CA ARG A 441 -13.19 7.58 27.85
C ARG A 441 -13.01 6.18 28.37
N VAL A 442 -12.63 5.26 27.47
CA VAL A 442 -12.36 3.87 27.80
C VAL A 442 -11.03 3.47 27.17
N VAL A 443 -10.20 2.79 27.96
CA VAL A 443 -8.94 2.16 27.49
C VAL A 443 -8.98 0.69 27.87
N HIS A 444 -8.96 -0.18 26.87
CA HIS A 444 -8.80 -1.62 27.03
C HIS A 444 -7.32 -1.98 26.86
N LEU A 445 -6.73 -2.61 27.88
CA LEU A 445 -5.41 -3.21 27.76
C LEU A 445 -5.58 -4.61 27.18
N VAL A 446 -4.88 -4.88 26.09
CA VAL A 446 -5.00 -6.12 25.32
C VAL A 446 -3.61 -6.71 25.04
N ASP A 447 -3.54 -8.03 24.85
CA ASP A 447 -2.27 -8.72 24.55
C ASP A 447 -1.78 -8.46 23.13
N ALA A 448 -2.69 -8.33 22.16
CA ALA A 448 -2.40 -8.06 20.75
C ALA A 448 -3.59 -7.38 20.07
N LEU A 449 -3.31 -6.63 19.00
CA LEU A 449 -4.34 -6.06 18.12
C LEU A 449 -4.62 -7.00 16.92
N PRO A 450 -5.89 -7.16 16.49
CA PRO A 450 -6.24 -7.97 15.33
C PRO A 450 -5.67 -7.35 14.05
N ARG A 451 -5.03 -8.19 13.23
CA ARG A 451 -4.37 -7.74 11.99
C ARG A 451 -4.79 -8.59 10.79
N ASN A 452 -4.81 -7.95 9.62
CA ASN A 452 -4.93 -8.65 8.35
C ASN A 452 -3.56 -9.20 7.87
N ALA A 453 -3.56 -9.92 6.75
CA ALA A 453 -2.35 -10.49 6.14
C ALA A 453 -1.25 -9.47 5.82
N MET A 454 -1.62 -8.17 5.67
CA MET A 454 -0.67 -7.07 5.46
C MET A 454 -0.09 -6.50 6.77
N GLY A 455 -0.50 -7.02 7.92
CA GLY A 455 -0.11 -6.48 9.23
C GLY A 455 -0.87 -5.20 9.63
N LYS A 456 -1.91 -4.79 8.86
CA LYS A 456 -2.75 -3.65 9.21
C LYS A 456 -3.77 -4.05 10.27
N VAL A 457 -3.95 -3.21 11.30
CA VAL A 457 -4.97 -3.41 12.34
C VAL A 457 -6.37 -3.41 11.73
N VAL A 458 -7.15 -4.44 12.07
CA VAL A 458 -8.56 -4.59 11.64
C VAL A 458 -9.46 -4.02 12.74
N LYS A 459 -9.71 -2.70 12.68
CA LYS A 459 -10.45 -1.97 13.73
C LYS A 459 -11.87 -2.50 13.96
N THR A 460 -12.53 -3.02 12.94
CA THR A 460 -13.88 -3.62 13.06
C THR A 460 -13.92 -4.86 13.96
N ARG A 461 -12.79 -5.49 14.22
CA ARG A 461 -12.68 -6.65 15.10
C ARG A 461 -12.23 -6.32 16.54
N LEU A 462 -12.00 -5.05 16.85
CA LEU A 462 -11.58 -4.65 18.19
C LEU A 462 -12.67 -4.91 19.24
N GLY A 463 -13.95 -4.81 18.86
CA GLY A 463 -15.06 -5.12 19.76
C GLY A 463 -15.20 -6.61 20.12
N GLU A 464 -14.40 -7.50 19.51
CA GLU A 464 -14.34 -8.94 19.81
C GLU A 464 -13.34 -9.25 20.94
N LEU A 465 -12.52 -8.25 21.36
CA LEU A 465 -11.54 -8.33 22.44
C LEU A 465 -12.18 -7.92 23.77
#